data_de4d018b4e77d4aee811a100318012df
#
_entry.id   de4d018b4e77d4aee811a100318012df
#
_cell.length_a   1.000
_cell.length_b   1.000
_cell.length_c   1.000
_cell.angle_alpha   90.00
_cell.angle_beta   90.00
_cell.angle_gamma   90.00
#
_symmetry.space_group_name_H-M   'P 1'
#
loop_
_entity.id
_entity.type
_entity.pdbx_description
1 polymer ?
#
loop_
_entity_poly.entity_id
_entity_poly.type
_entity_poly.pdbx_seq_one_letter_code
_entity_poly.pdbx_strand_id
1 'polypeptide(L)'
;MNLYFLVEGKQTERKVYPKWLSILSPQLTQITFAKDVTKNNFYLISGEGYPSLLHHLKNAVEEVNEIGNYDFLIVCLDAEETSIEERKATIIDFLKRENLQLKQGKLIIIVQNPCFETWFLGNRKIFKRNPQSTVLQRLIQFYNVQTNDPELISSRNKEQTKAQFHHDYLKEIFTERNITYTKKNPGTVCDASFLQELIKRSQETGHLLSFKELLDFCQSLE
;
A
#
# COMPACT_ATOMS: atom_id res chain seq x y z
N MET A 1 -21.85 3.36 3.03
CA MET A 1 -20.80 2.34 2.79
C MET A 1 -19.79 2.36 3.91
N ASN A 2 -19.35 1.20 4.41
CA ASN A 2 -18.46 1.10 5.56
C ASN A 2 -17.31 0.15 5.24
N LEU A 3 -16.09 0.57 5.51
CA LEU A 3 -14.87 -0.12 5.16
C LEU A 3 -14.05 -0.49 6.40
N TYR A 4 -13.59 -1.73 6.47
CA TYR A 4 -12.64 -2.18 7.48
C TYR A 4 -11.30 -2.45 6.80
N PHE A 5 -10.28 -1.65 7.08
CA PHE A 5 -8.93 -1.81 6.55
C PHE A 5 -8.02 -2.53 7.55
N LEU A 6 -7.42 -3.62 7.10
CA LEU A 6 -6.30 -4.27 7.75
C LEU A 6 -5.07 -4.08 6.87
N VAL A 7 -4.13 -3.22 7.31
CA VAL A 7 -2.88 -2.96 6.58
C VAL A 7 -1.71 -3.66 7.24
N GLU A 8 -0.72 -4.10 6.47
CA GLU A 8 0.40 -4.85 7.03
C GLU A 8 1.27 -4.01 7.96
N GLY A 9 1.66 -2.80 7.54
CA GLY A 9 2.67 -2.00 8.23
C GLY A 9 2.17 -1.29 9.47
N LYS A 10 3.06 -1.19 10.47
CA LYS A 10 2.77 -0.53 11.76
C LYS A 10 2.70 0.98 11.68
N GLN A 11 3.36 1.60 10.72
CA GLN A 11 3.67 3.03 10.77
C GLN A 11 3.29 3.78 9.50
N THR A 12 3.90 3.46 8.36
CA THR A 12 3.74 4.21 7.11
C THR A 12 2.30 4.12 6.63
N GLU A 13 1.77 2.93 6.46
CA GLU A 13 0.43 2.69 5.93
C GLU A 13 -0.65 3.32 6.82
N ARG A 14 -0.52 3.20 8.15
CA ARG A 14 -1.45 3.82 9.11
C ARG A 14 -1.55 5.35 8.98
N LYS A 15 -0.56 5.99 8.37
CA LYS A 15 -0.53 7.44 8.15
C LYS A 15 -0.88 7.83 6.73
N VAL A 16 -0.44 7.04 5.76
CA VAL A 16 -0.63 7.32 4.33
C VAL A 16 -2.04 6.98 3.89
N TYR A 17 -2.54 5.77 4.18
CA TYR A 17 -3.87 5.35 3.77
C TYR A 17 -4.97 6.32 4.20
N PRO A 18 -5.07 6.79 5.47
CA PRO A 18 -6.11 7.76 5.85
C PRO A 18 -6.05 9.07 5.04
N LYS A 19 -4.83 9.56 4.75
CA LYS A 19 -4.66 10.78 3.96
C LYS A 19 -5.05 10.56 2.49
N TRP A 20 -4.67 9.42 1.92
CA TRP A 20 -5.03 9.09 0.56
C TRP A 20 -6.53 8.80 0.42
N LEU A 21 -7.12 8.07 1.36
CA LEU A 21 -8.56 7.79 1.37
C LEU A 21 -9.40 9.08 1.49
N SER A 22 -8.96 10.07 2.26
CA SER A 22 -9.66 11.37 2.33
C SER A 22 -9.67 12.13 1.00
N ILE A 23 -8.81 11.76 0.05
CA ILE A 23 -8.74 12.35 -1.31
C ILE A 23 -9.46 11.45 -2.32
N LEU A 24 -9.23 10.13 -2.24
CA LEU A 24 -9.77 9.15 -3.18
C LEU A 24 -11.26 8.85 -2.94
N SER A 25 -11.72 8.98 -1.71
CA SER A 25 -13.10 8.68 -1.29
C SER A 25 -13.54 9.69 -0.21
N PRO A 26 -13.70 10.97 -0.58
CA PRO A 26 -13.93 12.07 0.38
C PRO A 26 -15.24 11.94 1.16
N GLN A 27 -16.17 11.08 0.70
CA GLN A 27 -17.41 10.77 1.40
C GLN A 27 -17.18 9.91 2.65
N LEU A 28 -16.01 9.28 2.80
CA LEU A 28 -15.70 8.39 3.92
C LEU A 28 -15.08 9.17 5.09
N THR A 29 -15.53 8.88 6.31
CA THR A 29 -14.97 9.44 7.54
C THR A 29 -14.25 8.36 8.34
N GLN A 30 -13.01 8.64 8.74
CA GLN A 30 -12.27 7.74 9.62
C GLN A 30 -12.88 7.68 11.02
N ILE A 31 -13.04 6.47 11.55
CA ILE A 31 -13.44 6.22 12.93
C ILE A 31 -12.29 5.62 13.73
N THR A 32 -12.32 5.84 15.06
CA THR A 32 -11.26 5.38 15.97
C THR A 32 -11.49 3.94 16.45
N PHE A 33 -12.73 3.54 16.64
CA PHE A 33 -13.08 2.18 17.10
C PHE A 33 -14.02 1.53 16.08
N ALA A 34 -13.78 0.26 15.79
CA ALA A 34 -14.58 -0.48 14.80
C ALA A 34 -16.08 -0.48 15.11
N LYS A 35 -16.44 -0.59 16.40
CA LYS A 35 -17.84 -0.59 16.86
C LYS A 35 -18.61 0.72 16.65
N ASP A 36 -17.88 1.83 16.41
CA ASP A 36 -18.49 3.14 16.22
C ASP A 36 -18.99 3.36 14.77
N VAL A 37 -18.94 2.33 13.95
CA VAL A 37 -19.34 2.37 12.55
C VAL A 37 -20.83 2.67 12.39
N THR A 38 -21.15 3.69 11.59
CA THR A 38 -22.52 4.10 11.26
C THR A 38 -22.77 4.08 9.75
N LYS A 39 -22.41 5.16 9.05
CA LYS A 39 -22.56 5.31 7.61
C LYS A 39 -21.38 6.07 7.01
N ASN A 40 -20.87 5.58 5.89
CA ASN A 40 -19.72 6.17 5.19
C ASN A 40 -18.50 6.30 6.10
N ASN A 41 -18.19 5.22 6.82
CA ASN A 41 -17.05 5.20 7.71
C ASN A 41 -15.95 4.26 7.15
N PHE A 42 -14.72 4.56 7.52
CA PHE A 42 -13.67 3.56 7.45
C PHE A 42 -12.94 3.43 8.80
N TYR A 43 -12.67 2.21 9.17
CA TYR A 43 -11.80 1.85 10.29
C TYR A 43 -10.50 1.25 9.74
N LEU A 44 -9.37 1.55 10.37
CA LEU A 44 -8.06 1.06 9.91
C LEU A 44 -7.19 0.60 11.07
N ILE A 45 -6.74 -0.65 10.98
CA ILE A 45 -5.78 -1.26 11.91
C ILE A 45 -4.55 -1.79 11.18
N SER A 46 -3.48 -1.99 11.95
CA SER A 46 -2.25 -2.64 11.47
C SER A 46 -2.24 -4.12 11.84
N GLY A 47 -1.80 -4.96 10.91
CA GLY A 47 -1.49 -6.37 11.11
C GLY A 47 -0.10 -6.63 11.69
N GLU A 48 0.66 -5.55 11.96
CA GLU A 48 1.97 -5.61 12.63
C GLU A 48 3.09 -6.36 11.88
N GLY A 49 2.96 -6.45 10.54
CA GLY A 49 3.86 -7.17 9.65
C GLY A 49 3.42 -8.61 9.42
N TYR A 50 3.98 -9.24 8.38
CA TYR A 50 3.77 -10.66 8.12
C TYR A 50 4.79 -11.49 8.94
N PRO A 51 4.41 -12.63 9.59
CA PRO A 51 3.11 -13.31 9.52
C PRO A 51 2.06 -12.88 10.55
N SER A 52 2.34 -11.88 11.40
CA SER A 52 1.40 -11.38 12.43
C SER A 52 0.06 -10.93 11.85
N LEU A 53 0.07 -10.38 10.62
CA LEU A 53 -1.12 -10.01 9.86
C LEU A 53 -2.19 -11.11 9.83
N LEU A 54 -1.79 -12.40 9.78
CA LEU A 54 -2.73 -13.51 9.72
C LEU A 54 -3.57 -13.65 11.01
N HIS A 55 -2.97 -13.39 12.17
CA HIS A 55 -3.71 -13.36 13.44
C HIS A 55 -4.67 -12.17 13.49
N HIS A 56 -4.22 -11.00 13.02
CA HIS A 56 -5.08 -9.83 12.94
C HIS A 56 -6.20 -10.01 11.92
N LEU A 57 -5.97 -10.76 10.84
CA LEU A 57 -7.00 -11.09 9.85
C LEU A 57 -8.11 -11.95 10.46
N LYS A 58 -7.75 -12.96 11.29
CA LYS A 58 -8.74 -13.74 12.02
C LYS A 58 -9.61 -12.84 12.89
N ASN A 59 -8.97 -12.00 13.73
CA ASN A 59 -9.69 -11.09 14.61
C ASN A 59 -10.56 -10.09 13.80
N ALA A 60 -10.06 -9.60 12.67
CA ALA A 60 -10.81 -8.68 11.80
C ALA A 60 -12.07 -9.34 11.21
N VAL A 61 -11.98 -10.60 10.76
CA VAL A 61 -13.15 -11.35 10.27
C VAL A 61 -14.18 -11.56 11.38
N GLU A 62 -13.73 -11.93 12.58
CA GLU A 62 -14.59 -12.10 13.74
C GLU A 62 -15.29 -10.78 14.14
N GLU A 63 -14.54 -9.68 14.25
CA GLU A 63 -15.05 -8.35 14.60
C GLU A 63 -16.01 -7.80 13.53
N VAL A 64 -15.69 -7.92 12.25
CA VAL A 64 -16.58 -7.53 11.14
C VAL A 64 -17.89 -8.32 11.19
N ASN A 65 -17.83 -9.62 11.46
CA ASN A 65 -19.01 -10.48 11.58
C ASN A 65 -19.86 -10.19 12.82
N GLU A 66 -19.23 -9.81 13.94
CA GLU A 66 -19.92 -9.44 15.17
C GLU A 66 -20.64 -8.10 15.06
N ILE A 67 -19.96 -7.09 14.51
CA ILE A 67 -20.52 -5.74 14.32
C ILE A 67 -21.60 -5.75 13.25
N GLY A 68 -21.39 -6.47 12.15
CA GLY A 68 -22.40 -6.67 11.13
C GLY A 68 -22.80 -5.43 10.31
N ASN A 69 -21.95 -4.40 10.24
CA ASN A 69 -22.24 -3.14 9.53
C ASN A 69 -21.06 -2.69 8.63
N TYR A 70 -20.24 -3.63 8.17
CA TYR A 70 -19.18 -3.39 7.20
C TYR A 70 -19.52 -3.98 5.85
N ASP A 71 -19.38 -3.17 4.80
CA ASP A 71 -19.61 -3.61 3.41
C ASP A 71 -18.37 -4.30 2.84
N PHE A 72 -17.17 -3.93 3.32
CA PHE A 72 -15.90 -4.49 2.87
C PHE A 72 -14.91 -4.70 4.02
N LEU A 73 -14.22 -5.85 3.99
CA LEU A 73 -12.94 -6.07 4.69
C LEU A 73 -11.83 -5.98 3.63
N ILE A 74 -10.97 -4.99 3.76
CA ILE A 74 -9.86 -4.73 2.84
C ILE A 74 -8.56 -5.13 3.53
N VAL A 75 -7.82 -6.08 2.95
CA VAL A 75 -6.51 -6.52 3.45
C VAL A 75 -5.44 -5.99 2.49
N CYS A 76 -4.56 -5.14 3.01
CA CYS A 76 -3.45 -4.55 2.26
C CYS A 76 -2.13 -5.11 2.78
N LEU A 77 -1.33 -5.70 1.90
CA LEU A 77 -0.07 -6.34 2.29
C LEU A 77 0.97 -6.34 1.17
N ASP A 78 2.24 -6.46 1.54
CA ASP A 78 3.36 -6.51 0.62
C ASP A 78 3.52 -7.90 -0.03
N ALA A 79 3.83 -7.93 -1.35
CA ALA A 79 4.16 -9.17 -2.04
C ALA A 79 5.52 -9.71 -1.61
N GLU A 80 6.45 -8.83 -1.28
CA GLU A 80 7.85 -9.11 -0.99
C GLU A 80 8.54 -9.89 -2.13
N GLU A 81 8.94 -11.16 -1.89
CA GLU A 81 9.61 -11.99 -2.89
C GLU A 81 8.64 -12.87 -3.69
N THR A 82 7.34 -12.89 -3.33
CA THR A 82 6.32 -13.68 -4.01
C THR A 82 5.60 -12.90 -5.11
N SER A 83 4.76 -13.55 -5.91
CA SER A 83 3.85 -12.87 -6.84
C SER A 83 2.61 -12.35 -6.12
N ILE A 84 1.90 -11.43 -6.76
CA ILE A 84 0.61 -10.92 -6.28
C ILE A 84 -0.38 -12.08 -6.09
N GLU A 85 -0.44 -12.99 -7.06
CA GLU A 85 -1.35 -14.14 -7.07
C GLU A 85 -1.03 -15.10 -5.91
N GLU A 86 0.23 -15.41 -5.69
CA GLU A 86 0.66 -16.28 -4.58
C GLU A 86 0.35 -15.63 -3.23
N ARG A 87 0.55 -14.31 -3.11
CA ARG A 87 0.24 -13.60 -1.87
C ARG A 87 -1.27 -13.56 -1.61
N LYS A 88 -2.09 -13.30 -2.63
CA LYS A 88 -3.57 -13.39 -2.53
C LYS A 88 -4.00 -14.81 -2.15
N ALA A 89 -3.43 -15.84 -2.79
CA ALA A 89 -3.71 -17.23 -2.47
C ALA A 89 -3.38 -17.57 -1.01
N THR A 90 -2.26 -17.08 -0.48
CA THR A 90 -1.86 -17.28 0.92
C THR A 90 -2.94 -16.79 1.90
N ILE A 91 -3.53 -15.61 1.64
CA ILE A 91 -4.63 -15.07 2.46
C ILE A 91 -5.89 -15.94 2.36
N ILE A 92 -6.27 -16.32 1.15
CA ILE A 92 -7.45 -17.15 0.91
C ILE A 92 -7.31 -18.55 1.55
N ASP A 93 -6.13 -19.17 1.42
CA ASP A 93 -5.87 -20.49 1.98
C ASP A 93 -5.80 -20.46 3.52
N PHE A 94 -5.28 -19.36 4.09
CA PHE A 94 -5.36 -19.14 5.54
C PHE A 94 -6.82 -19.10 6.02
N LEU A 95 -7.66 -18.30 5.36
CA LEU A 95 -9.08 -18.18 5.72
C LEU A 95 -9.81 -19.53 5.61
N LYS A 96 -9.55 -20.32 4.57
CA LYS A 96 -10.12 -21.66 4.40
C LYS A 96 -9.67 -22.61 5.50
N ARG A 97 -8.36 -22.65 5.79
CA ARG A 97 -7.79 -23.53 6.80
C ARG A 97 -8.33 -23.24 8.19
N GLU A 98 -8.51 -21.97 8.53
CA GLU A 98 -9.06 -21.53 9.82
C GLU A 98 -10.59 -21.56 9.85
N ASN A 99 -11.25 -21.99 8.76
CA ASN A 99 -12.71 -21.98 8.57
C ASN A 99 -13.34 -20.61 8.84
N LEU A 100 -12.66 -19.54 8.39
CA LEU A 100 -13.08 -18.15 8.54
C LEU A 100 -13.81 -17.68 7.30
N GLN A 101 -15.01 -17.12 7.50
CA GLN A 101 -15.82 -16.58 6.41
C GLN A 101 -16.54 -15.32 6.87
N LEU A 102 -16.61 -14.32 5.99
CA LEU A 102 -17.47 -13.16 6.21
C LEU A 102 -18.93 -13.59 6.06
N LYS A 103 -19.76 -13.29 7.06
CA LYS A 103 -21.21 -13.54 7.03
C LYS A 103 -21.92 -12.58 6.09
N GLN A 104 -21.37 -11.36 5.98
CA GLN A 104 -21.84 -10.31 5.08
C GLN A 104 -20.65 -9.45 4.63
N GLY A 105 -20.85 -8.62 3.61
CA GLY A 105 -19.79 -7.82 3.00
C GLY A 105 -18.86 -8.65 2.10
N LYS A 106 -17.83 -8.00 1.59
CA LYS A 106 -16.88 -8.58 0.63
C LYS A 106 -15.45 -8.45 1.13
N LEU A 107 -14.65 -9.49 0.90
CA LEU A 107 -13.20 -9.43 1.09
C LEU A 107 -12.54 -8.85 -0.15
N ILE A 108 -11.70 -7.85 0.04
CA ILE A 108 -10.81 -7.27 -0.98
C ILE A 108 -9.38 -7.47 -0.52
N ILE A 109 -8.50 -7.97 -1.38
CA ILE A 109 -7.08 -8.16 -1.07
C ILE A 109 -6.28 -7.32 -2.05
N ILE A 110 -5.59 -6.30 -1.53
CA ILE A 110 -4.72 -5.39 -2.28
C ILE A 110 -3.28 -5.74 -1.93
N VAL A 111 -2.52 -6.17 -2.92
CA VAL A 111 -1.12 -6.57 -2.71
C VAL A 111 -0.20 -5.53 -3.32
N GLN A 112 0.65 -4.88 -2.49
CA GLN A 112 1.68 -3.95 -2.95
C GLN A 112 2.86 -4.73 -3.57
N ASN A 113 3.24 -4.40 -4.79
CA ASN A 113 4.25 -5.18 -5.53
C ASN A 113 5.57 -4.41 -5.74
N PRO A 114 6.69 -4.84 -5.18
CA PRO A 114 6.85 -5.84 -4.11
C PRO A 114 6.51 -5.31 -2.71
N CYS A 115 6.47 -3.99 -2.50
CA CYS A 115 6.20 -3.36 -1.21
C CYS A 115 5.57 -1.98 -1.37
N PHE A 116 5.11 -1.41 -0.27
CA PHE A 116 4.45 -0.11 -0.26
C PHE A 116 5.33 1.02 -0.79
N GLU A 117 6.63 1.01 -0.50
CA GLU A 117 7.59 2.01 -1.00
C GLU A 117 7.75 1.99 -2.53
N THR A 118 7.39 0.89 -3.19
CA THR A 118 7.39 0.81 -4.65
C THR A 118 6.43 1.81 -5.27
N TRP A 119 5.27 2.00 -4.67
CA TRP A 119 4.32 3.00 -5.14
C TRP A 119 4.91 4.40 -5.08
N PHE A 120 5.70 4.72 -4.02
CA PHE A 120 6.34 6.03 -3.89
C PHE A 120 7.41 6.28 -4.95
N LEU A 121 8.12 5.23 -5.38
CA LEU A 121 9.03 5.30 -6.53
C LEU A 121 8.32 5.68 -7.83
N GLY A 122 7.00 5.53 -7.87
CA GLY A 122 6.16 5.96 -8.97
C GLY A 122 6.06 7.47 -9.16
N ASN A 123 6.39 8.27 -8.15
CA ASN A 123 6.31 9.72 -8.27
C ASN A 123 7.48 10.29 -9.08
N ARG A 124 7.22 10.68 -10.33
CA ARG A 124 8.25 11.21 -11.25
C ARG A 124 8.79 12.59 -10.85
N LYS A 125 8.07 13.33 -10.00
CA LYS A 125 8.46 14.68 -9.55
C LYS A 125 9.51 14.69 -8.45
N ILE A 126 9.70 13.57 -7.76
CA ILE A 126 10.74 13.47 -6.73
C ILE A 126 12.16 13.33 -7.33
N PHE A 127 12.28 13.07 -8.63
CA PHE A 127 13.58 12.96 -9.29
C PHE A 127 14.23 14.31 -9.51
N LYS A 128 15.52 14.39 -9.22
CA LYS A 128 16.34 15.54 -9.59
C LYS A 128 16.82 15.37 -11.03
N ARG A 129 16.74 16.44 -11.82
CA ARG A 129 17.13 16.39 -13.24
C ARG A 129 18.60 15.95 -13.43
N ASN A 130 19.48 16.44 -12.55
CA ASN A 130 20.91 16.11 -12.56
C ASN A 130 21.32 15.66 -11.14
N PRO A 131 21.16 14.39 -10.78
CA PRO A 131 21.53 13.89 -9.46
C PRO A 131 23.05 13.93 -9.27
N GLN A 132 23.50 14.33 -8.08
CA GLN A 132 24.90 14.42 -7.71
C GLN A 132 25.41 13.15 -7.01
N SER A 133 24.51 12.42 -6.35
CA SER A 133 24.86 11.17 -5.69
C SER A 133 25.31 10.13 -6.71
N THR A 134 26.55 9.65 -6.58
CA THR A 134 27.08 8.56 -7.42
C THR A 134 26.32 7.25 -7.20
N VAL A 135 25.79 7.05 -6.00
CA VAL A 135 24.94 5.88 -5.69
C VAL A 135 23.64 5.97 -6.48
N LEU A 136 22.95 7.12 -6.44
CA LEU A 136 21.72 7.31 -7.19
C LEU A 136 21.95 7.21 -8.71
N GLN A 137 23.05 7.76 -9.23
CA GLN A 137 23.39 7.62 -10.66
C GLN A 137 23.52 6.15 -11.08
N ARG A 138 24.17 5.31 -10.24
CA ARG A 138 24.29 3.86 -10.50
C ARG A 138 22.95 3.13 -10.42
N LEU A 139 22.06 3.55 -9.51
CA LEU A 139 20.71 3.00 -9.41
C LEU A 139 19.89 3.35 -10.66
N ILE A 140 19.93 4.61 -11.11
CA ILE A 140 19.28 5.04 -12.35
C ILE A 140 19.83 4.31 -13.57
N GLN A 141 21.14 4.10 -13.64
CA GLN A 141 21.76 3.33 -14.72
C GLN A 141 21.35 1.87 -14.71
N PHE A 142 21.16 1.27 -13.53
CA PHE A 142 20.69 -0.10 -13.39
C PHE A 142 19.21 -0.22 -13.78
N TYR A 143 18.36 0.65 -13.27
CA TYR A 143 16.94 0.69 -13.61
C TYR A 143 16.37 2.10 -13.36
N ASN A 144 16.01 2.80 -14.42
CA ASN A 144 15.49 4.15 -14.32
C ASN A 144 14.00 4.14 -14.00
N VAL A 145 13.64 4.26 -12.72
CA VAL A 145 12.23 4.29 -12.27
C VAL A 145 11.49 5.56 -12.68
N GLN A 146 12.17 6.60 -13.18
CA GLN A 146 11.49 7.77 -13.73
C GLN A 146 10.76 7.45 -15.03
N THR A 147 11.33 6.53 -15.84
CA THR A 147 10.81 6.15 -17.16
C THR A 147 10.16 4.77 -17.17
N ASN A 148 10.66 3.84 -16.37
CA ASN A 148 10.23 2.45 -16.36
C ASN A 148 9.37 2.15 -15.11
N ASP A 149 8.52 1.12 -15.20
CA ASP A 149 7.62 0.73 -14.12
C ASP A 149 8.38 0.29 -12.86
N PRO A 150 8.23 0.97 -11.72
CA PRO A 150 8.88 0.55 -10.48
C PRO A 150 8.53 -0.87 -10.03
N GLU A 151 7.35 -1.38 -10.36
CA GLU A 151 6.94 -2.74 -9.99
C GLU A 151 7.72 -3.85 -10.71
N LEU A 152 8.45 -3.50 -11.78
CA LEU A 152 9.26 -4.42 -12.56
C LEU A 152 10.75 -4.43 -12.15
N ILE A 153 11.14 -3.68 -11.12
CA ILE A 153 12.52 -3.71 -10.64
C ILE A 153 12.81 -5.06 -9.99
N SER A 154 13.88 -5.71 -10.45
CA SER A 154 14.46 -6.86 -9.77
C SER A 154 15.45 -6.44 -8.69
N SER A 155 15.69 -7.28 -7.68
CA SER A 155 16.81 -7.06 -6.74
C SER A 155 18.14 -7.05 -7.49
N ARG A 156 19.06 -6.17 -7.08
CA ARG A 156 20.37 -6.03 -7.74
C ARG A 156 21.31 -7.19 -7.41
N ASN A 157 21.16 -7.78 -6.25
CA ASN A 157 21.96 -8.92 -5.80
C ASN A 157 21.09 -9.87 -4.95
N LYS A 158 21.60 -11.06 -4.69
CA LYS A 158 20.90 -12.10 -3.91
C LYS A 158 20.91 -11.87 -2.40
N GLU A 159 21.67 -10.89 -1.92
CA GLU A 159 21.84 -10.59 -0.49
C GLU A 159 20.79 -9.60 0.03
N GLN A 160 20.10 -8.93 -0.88
CA GLN A 160 19.12 -7.90 -0.57
C GLN A 160 17.74 -8.30 -1.11
N THR A 161 16.71 -8.21 -0.27
CA THR A 161 15.33 -8.43 -0.72
C THR A 161 14.88 -7.35 -1.68
N LYS A 162 13.89 -7.64 -2.53
CA LYS A 162 13.28 -6.63 -3.43
C LYS A 162 12.77 -5.44 -2.64
N ALA A 163 12.00 -5.68 -1.56
CA ALA A 163 11.46 -4.62 -0.72
C ALA A 163 12.55 -3.73 -0.13
N GLN A 164 13.66 -4.32 0.37
CA GLN A 164 14.79 -3.55 0.88
C GLN A 164 15.46 -2.73 -0.23
N PHE A 165 15.63 -3.29 -1.44
CA PHE A 165 16.21 -2.57 -2.57
C PHE A 165 15.34 -1.36 -2.98
N HIS A 166 14.02 -1.53 -3.05
CA HIS A 166 13.08 -0.45 -3.37
C HIS A 166 13.10 0.66 -2.30
N HIS A 167 13.13 0.27 -1.03
CA HIS A 167 13.26 1.22 0.07
C HIS A 167 14.57 2.02 -0.01
N ASP A 168 15.71 1.36 -0.28
CA ASP A 168 17.01 2.03 -0.37
C ASP A 168 17.07 2.95 -1.60
N TYR A 169 16.51 2.53 -2.74
CA TYR A 169 16.41 3.39 -3.91
C TYR A 169 15.57 4.64 -3.62
N LEU A 170 14.42 4.49 -3.01
CA LEU A 170 13.57 5.62 -2.60
C LEU A 170 14.32 6.58 -1.66
N LYS A 171 15.05 6.03 -0.69
CA LYS A 171 15.85 6.80 0.25
C LYS A 171 16.92 7.64 -0.43
N GLU A 172 17.62 7.08 -1.44
CA GLU A 172 18.61 7.81 -2.22
C GLU A 172 17.97 8.98 -3.01
N ILE A 173 16.80 8.74 -3.63
CA ILE A 173 16.06 9.80 -4.34
C ILE A 173 15.67 10.91 -3.37
N PHE A 174 15.12 10.58 -2.22
CA PHE A 174 14.68 11.55 -1.22
C PHE A 174 15.86 12.33 -0.63
N THR A 175 16.97 11.66 -0.33
CA THR A 175 18.20 12.31 0.14
C THR A 175 18.69 13.34 -0.85
N GLU A 176 18.74 13.00 -2.14
CA GLU A 176 19.16 13.90 -3.21
C GLU A 176 18.26 15.14 -3.35
N ARG A 177 17.00 15.03 -2.94
CA ARG A 177 15.99 16.10 -2.95
C ARG A 177 15.86 16.83 -1.61
N ASN A 178 16.66 16.48 -0.60
CA ASN A 178 16.51 16.97 0.79
C ASN A 178 15.09 16.71 1.35
N ILE A 179 14.47 15.60 0.94
CA ILE A 179 13.18 15.17 1.46
C ILE A 179 13.43 14.24 2.64
N THR A 180 12.87 14.59 3.79
CA THR A 180 12.91 13.72 4.97
C THR A 180 11.81 12.69 4.88
N TYR A 181 12.19 11.41 4.89
CA TYR A 181 11.29 10.28 4.93
C TYR A 181 11.76 9.25 5.95
N THR A 182 10.86 8.83 6.80
CA THR A 182 11.02 7.65 7.66
C THR A 182 9.68 6.94 7.76
N LYS A 183 9.69 5.64 8.09
CA LYS A 183 8.43 4.89 8.33
C LYS A 183 7.56 5.54 9.41
N LYS A 184 8.18 6.17 10.43
CA LYS A 184 7.49 6.93 11.49
C LYS A 184 6.96 8.27 11.02
N ASN A 185 7.64 8.91 10.08
CA ASN A 185 7.26 10.22 9.55
C ASN A 185 7.35 10.19 8.03
N PRO A 186 6.29 9.72 7.33
CA PRO A 186 6.26 9.59 5.88
C PRO A 186 6.29 10.93 5.14
N GLY A 187 5.99 12.05 5.83
CA GLY A 187 6.14 13.39 5.27
C GLY A 187 5.36 13.59 3.97
N THR A 188 6.06 14.04 2.94
CA THR A 188 5.48 14.45 1.67
C THR A 188 4.73 13.35 0.90
N VAL A 189 4.93 12.06 1.21
CA VAL A 189 4.16 10.99 0.56
C VAL A 189 2.67 11.02 0.95
N CYS A 190 2.34 11.72 2.05
CA CYS A 190 0.96 11.95 2.47
C CYS A 190 0.27 13.09 1.70
N ASP A 191 1.01 13.90 0.94
CA ASP A 191 0.48 15.11 0.31
C ASP A 191 -0.40 14.76 -0.89
N ALA A 192 -1.45 15.56 -1.10
CA ALA A 192 -2.34 15.41 -2.25
C ALA A 192 -1.59 15.47 -3.59
N SER A 193 -0.60 16.38 -3.71
CA SER A 193 0.20 16.52 -4.92
C SER A 193 1.07 15.30 -5.20
N PHE A 194 1.50 14.58 -4.15
CA PHE A 194 2.24 13.35 -4.30
C PHE A 194 1.34 12.23 -4.86
N LEU A 195 0.18 12.04 -4.25
CA LEU A 195 -0.82 11.07 -4.69
C LEU A 195 -1.29 11.36 -6.13
N GLN A 196 -1.57 12.62 -6.46
CA GLN A 196 -1.98 13.01 -7.82
C GLN A 196 -0.95 12.63 -8.89
N GLU A 197 0.36 12.73 -8.59
CA GLU A 197 1.39 12.30 -9.54
C GLU A 197 1.41 10.78 -9.73
N LEU A 198 1.14 9.99 -8.67
CA LEU A 198 1.00 8.53 -8.79
C LEU A 198 -0.21 8.15 -9.66
N ILE A 199 -1.36 8.79 -9.40
CA ILE A 199 -2.58 8.60 -10.21
C ILE A 199 -2.31 8.94 -11.67
N LYS A 200 -1.74 10.11 -11.93
CA LYS A 200 -1.39 10.57 -13.28
C LYS A 200 -0.48 9.55 -13.97
N ARG A 201 0.59 9.09 -13.30
CA ARG A 201 1.49 8.09 -13.87
C ARG A 201 0.77 6.80 -14.22
N SER A 202 0.01 6.25 -13.28
CA SER A 202 -0.73 5.01 -13.51
C SER A 202 -1.65 5.10 -14.72
N GLN A 203 -2.35 6.23 -14.87
CA GLN A 203 -3.27 6.47 -16.00
C GLN A 203 -2.56 6.68 -17.33
N GLU A 204 -1.44 7.42 -17.35
CA GLU A 204 -0.71 7.77 -18.58
C GLU A 204 0.13 6.61 -19.13
N THR A 205 0.66 5.75 -18.28
CA THR A 205 1.67 4.75 -18.67
C THR A 205 1.23 3.31 -18.47
N GLY A 206 0.18 3.08 -17.69
CA GLY A 206 -0.20 1.74 -17.24
C GLY A 206 0.76 1.12 -16.21
N HIS A 207 1.68 1.91 -15.64
CA HIS A 207 2.57 1.48 -14.56
C HIS A 207 1.82 1.39 -13.23
N LEU A 208 2.46 0.75 -12.24
CA LEU A 208 1.92 0.62 -10.87
C LEU A 208 0.57 -0.10 -10.86
N LEU A 209 0.51 -1.28 -11.46
CA LEU A 209 -0.74 -2.06 -11.55
C LEU A 209 -1.31 -2.40 -10.17
N SER A 210 -0.46 -2.69 -9.18
CA SER A 210 -0.92 -2.95 -7.82
C SER A 210 -1.50 -1.70 -7.13
N PHE A 211 -0.96 -0.52 -7.41
CA PHE A 211 -1.55 0.75 -6.97
C PHE A 211 -2.88 1.03 -7.69
N LYS A 212 -2.96 0.68 -8.97
CA LYS A 212 -4.19 0.81 -9.75
C LYS A 212 -5.33 -0.01 -9.14
N GLU A 213 -5.08 -1.20 -8.57
CA GLU A 213 -6.12 -1.97 -7.87
C GLU A 213 -6.75 -1.16 -6.72
N LEU A 214 -5.94 -0.40 -5.95
CA LEU A 214 -6.47 0.50 -4.91
C LEU A 214 -7.32 1.63 -5.52
N LEU A 215 -6.86 2.24 -6.62
CA LEU A 215 -7.59 3.31 -7.30
C LEU A 215 -8.94 2.82 -7.83
N ASP A 216 -8.94 1.69 -8.55
CA ASP A 216 -10.15 1.09 -9.13
C ASP A 216 -11.15 0.72 -8.03
N PHE A 217 -10.65 0.18 -6.90
CA PHE A 217 -11.49 -0.09 -5.74
C PHE A 217 -12.11 1.21 -5.20
N CYS A 218 -11.32 2.25 -4.94
CA CYS A 218 -11.85 3.52 -4.44
C CYS A 218 -12.87 4.16 -5.39
N GLN A 219 -12.64 4.11 -6.70
CA GLN A 219 -13.59 4.59 -7.72
C GLN A 219 -14.90 3.78 -7.73
N SER A 220 -14.84 2.49 -7.45
CA SER A 220 -16.06 1.65 -7.36
C SER A 220 -16.96 1.97 -6.17
N LEU A 221 -16.51 2.83 -5.25
CA LEU A 221 -17.24 3.25 -4.05
C LEU A 221 -18.15 4.47 -4.32
N GLU A 222 -18.00 5.13 -5.47
CA GLU A 222 -18.84 6.26 -5.89
C GLU A 222 -20.21 5.76 -6.38
#